data_edf8be983bf7cb07dc2d54904a24db5c
#
_entry.id   edf8be983bf7cb07dc2d54904a24db5c
#
_cell.length_a   1.000
_cell.length_b   1.000
_cell.length_c   1.000
_cell.angle_alpha   90.00
_cell.angle_beta   90.00
_cell.angle_gamma   90.00
#
_symmetry.space_group_name_H-M   'P 1'
#
loop_
_entity.id
_entity.type
_entity.pdbx_description
1 polymer ?
#
loop_
_entity_poly.entity_id
_entity_poly.type
_entity_poly.pdbx_seq_one_letter_code
_entity_poly.pdbx_strand_id
1 'polypeptide(L)'
;IHRLAAILAEGLKRAGVTVTNRSFFDTLRIDLGARALSVYQATQAAGYNLRQAASGELGIAVDEKTTADDIGALVKLISGVAIDVATLDAHVAANDPAAALLRTDAILTHPVFNCHHTEHGMLRYLKKLQNRDLALDHSMISLGSCTMKLNATSEMIPVTWAEFGDMHPFAPLDQAQGYLEMIESLTE
;
A
#
# COMPACT_ATOMS: atom_id res chain seq x y z
N ILE A 1 -7.69 0.38 -3.20
CA ILE A 1 -6.68 -0.65 -3.52
C ILE A 1 -7.30 -1.72 -4.42
N HIS A 2 -8.19 -2.60 -3.90
CA HIS A 2 -8.77 -3.70 -4.68
C HIS A 2 -9.41 -3.25 -6.01
N ARG A 3 -10.11 -2.12 -6.02
CA ARG A 3 -10.72 -1.57 -7.22
C ARG A 3 -9.69 -1.29 -8.33
N LEU A 4 -8.58 -0.66 -7.99
CA LEU A 4 -7.48 -0.39 -8.93
C LEU A 4 -6.81 -1.68 -9.41
N ALA A 5 -6.62 -2.65 -8.52
CA ALA A 5 -6.10 -3.97 -8.89
C ALA A 5 -7.04 -4.69 -9.88
N ALA A 6 -8.35 -4.61 -9.67
CA ALA A 6 -9.34 -5.21 -10.57
C ALA A 6 -9.37 -4.52 -11.95
N ILE A 7 -9.25 -3.18 -11.99
CA ILE A 7 -9.13 -2.42 -13.24
C ILE A 7 -7.86 -2.81 -13.99
N LEU A 8 -6.73 -2.90 -13.29
CA LEU A 8 -5.46 -3.34 -13.84
C LEU A 8 -5.56 -4.75 -14.46
N ALA A 9 -6.15 -5.69 -13.71
CA ALA A 9 -6.34 -7.05 -14.17
C ALA A 9 -7.20 -7.12 -15.44
N GLU A 10 -8.30 -6.38 -15.47
CA GLU A 10 -9.21 -6.33 -16.63
C GLU A 10 -8.52 -5.66 -17.82
N GLY A 11 -7.79 -4.56 -17.61
CA GLY A 11 -7.04 -3.87 -18.66
C GLY A 11 -5.98 -4.77 -19.29
N LEU A 12 -5.20 -5.48 -18.46
CA LEU A 12 -4.19 -6.43 -18.93
C LEU A 12 -4.80 -7.59 -19.70
N LYS A 13 -5.90 -8.17 -19.21
CA LYS A 13 -6.62 -9.24 -19.91
C LYS A 13 -7.13 -8.79 -21.28
N ARG A 14 -7.75 -7.61 -21.38
CA ARG A 14 -8.22 -7.06 -22.67
C ARG A 14 -7.07 -6.77 -23.63
N ALA A 15 -5.90 -6.43 -23.09
CA ALA A 15 -4.68 -6.24 -23.87
C ALA A 15 -3.94 -7.56 -24.20
N GLY A 16 -4.54 -8.72 -23.92
CA GLY A 16 -3.98 -10.04 -24.24
C GLY A 16 -2.88 -10.53 -23.30
N VAL A 17 -2.75 -9.93 -22.10
CA VAL A 17 -1.78 -10.37 -21.08
C VAL A 17 -2.44 -11.38 -20.15
N THR A 18 -1.77 -12.50 -19.92
CA THR A 18 -2.27 -13.55 -19.02
C THR A 18 -2.07 -13.16 -17.55
N VAL A 19 -3.19 -13.00 -16.85
CA VAL A 19 -3.20 -12.88 -15.39
C VAL A 19 -3.37 -14.27 -14.80
N THR A 20 -2.38 -14.77 -14.07
CA THR A 20 -2.30 -16.19 -13.66
C THR A 20 -3.09 -16.51 -12.38
N ASN A 21 -3.22 -15.56 -11.48
CA ASN A 21 -4.02 -15.76 -10.26
C ASN A 21 -5.52 -15.48 -10.52
N ARG A 22 -6.37 -16.43 -10.14
CA ARG A 22 -7.83 -16.34 -10.35
C ARG A 22 -8.51 -15.38 -9.38
N SER A 23 -7.99 -15.30 -8.16
CA SER A 23 -8.48 -14.42 -7.10
C SER A 23 -7.32 -13.61 -6.54
N PHE A 24 -7.58 -12.37 -6.17
CA PHE A 24 -6.61 -11.44 -5.61
C PHE A 24 -7.35 -10.35 -4.84
N PHE A 25 -6.65 -9.69 -3.94
CA PHE A 25 -7.13 -8.43 -3.37
C PHE A 25 -6.38 -7.25 -4.01
N ASP A 26 -5.06 -7.21 -3.90
CA ASP A 26 -4.19 -6.12 -4.35
C ASP A 26 -3.06 -6.59 -5.29
N THR A 27 -2.70 -7.86 -5.25
CA THR A 27 -1.53 -8.38 -5.96
C THR A 27 -1.91 -9.27 -7.13
N LEU A 28 -1.42 -8.88 -8.31
CA LEU A 28 -1.56 -9.64 -9.55
C LEU A 28 -0.28 -10.38 -9.88
N ARG A 29 -0.41 -11.54 -10.52
CA ARG A 29 0.67 -12.25 -11.20
C ARG A 29 0.35 -12.32 -12.68
N ILE A 30 1.30 -11.93 -13.50
CA ILE A 30 1.17 -11.94 -14.97
C ILE A 30 2.26 -12.81 -15.57
N ASP A 31 1.89 -13.59 -16.59
CA ASP A 31 2.83 -14.37 -17.37
C ASP A 31 3.14 -13.64 -18.68
N LEU A 32 4.41 -13.36 -18.88
CA LEU A 32 4.94 -12.66 -20.05
C LEU A 32 5.95 -13.53 -20.81
N GLY A 33 6.27 -14.72 -20.30
CA GLY A 33 7.25 -15.61 -20.87
C GLY A 33 8.60 -14.93 -21.14
N ALA A 34 9.11 -15.03 -22.36
CA ALA A 34 10.40 -14.45 -22.74
C ALA A 34 10.45 -12.91 -22.63
N ARG A 35 9.31 -12.21 -22.61
CA ARG A 35 9.24 -10.75 -22.51
C ARG A 35 9.38 -10.22 -21.09
N ALA A 36 9.32 -11.07 -20.05
CA ALA A 36 9.28 -10.63 -18.65
C ALA A 36 10.46 -9.71 -18.29
N LEU A 37 11.67 -10.08 -18.70
CA LEU A 37 12.86 -9.28 -18.37
C LEU A 37 12.84 -7.90 -19.03
N SER A 38 12.48 -7.82 -20.31
CA SER A 38 12.41 -6.54 -21.04
C SER A 38 11.32 -5.63 -20.51
N VAL A 39 10.16 -6.19 -20.12
CA VAL A 39 9.07 -5.43 -19.49
C VAL A 39 9.48 -4.96 -18.10
N TYR A 40 10.12 -5.81 -17.30
CA TYR A 40 10.66 -5.44 -15.99
C TYR A 40 11.61 -4.24 -16.07
N GLN A 41 12.56 -4.28 -17.01
CA GLN A 41 13.49 -3.17 -17.23
C GLN A 41 12.79 -1.88 -17.70
N ALA A 42 11.80 -2.02 -18.59
CA ALA A 42 11.02 -0.88 -19.05
C ALA A 42 10.18 -0.24 -17.93
N THR A 43 9.59 -1.06 -17.05
CA THR A 43 8.84 -0.54 -15.89
C THR A 43 9.76 0.13 -14.88
N GLN A 44 10.94 -0.43 -14.60
CA GLN A 44 11.93 0.22 -13.73
C GLN A 44 12.39 1.57 -14.30
N ALA A 45 12.69 1.63 -15.59
CA ALA A 45 13.08 2.87 -16.26
C ALA A 45 11.98 3.94 -16.23
N ALA A 46 10.72 3.52 -16.12
CA ALA A 46 9.57 4.40 -15.98
C ALA A 46 9.20 4.72 -14.50
N GLY A 47 10.00 4.25 -13.52
CA GLY A 47 9.80 4.51 -12.10
C GLY A 47 8.90 3.50 -11.37
N TYR A 48 8.62 2.34 -11.97
CA TYR A 48 7.80 1.28 -11.33
C TYR A 48 8.64 0.04 -11.03
N ASN A 49 8.73 -0.33 -9.77
CA ASN A 49 9.37 -1.55 -9.32
C ASN A 49 8.36 -2.69 -9.25
N LEU A 50 8.43 -3.62 -10.19
CA LEU A 50 7.65 -4.84 -10.17
C LEU A 50 8.44 -5.97 -9.52
N ARG A 51 7.75 -6.96 -8.95
CA ARG A 51 8.39 -8.13 -8.40
C ARG A 51 8.69 -9.13 -9.51
N GLN A 52 9.95 -9.53 -9.65
CA GLN A 52 10.31 -10.69 -10.46
C GLN A 52 9.87 -11.98 -9.74
N ALA A 53 9.04 -12.77 -10.39
CA ALA A 53 8.67 -14.11 -9.95
C ALA A 53 9.44 -15.16 -10.77
N ALA A 54 9.20 -16.46 -10.53
CA ALA A 54 9.88 -17.50 -11.27
C ALA A 54 9.55 -17.46 -12.77
N SER A 55 10.55 -17.73 -13.60
CA SER A 55 10.50 -18.03 -15.05
C SER A 55 9.38 -17.34 -15.85
N GLY A 56 9.56 -16.06 -16.15
CA GLY A 56 8.67 -15.36 -17.11
C GLY A 56 7.44 -14.69 -16.50
N GLU A 57 7.28 -14.75 -15.16
CA GLU A 57 6.21 -14.07 -14.45
C GLU A 57 6.69 -12.80 -13.76
N LEU A 58 5.82 -11.78 -13.72
CA LEU A 58 5.97 -10.60 -12.89
C LEU A 58 4.81 -10.49 -11.89
N GLY A 59 5.10 -9.99 -10.69
CA GLY A 59 4.12 -9.63 -9.68
C GLY A 59 3.92 -8.11 -9.63
N ILE A 60 2.67 -7.68 -9.51
CA ILE A 60 2.29 -6.28 -9.41
C ILE A 60 1.43 -6.13 -8.17
N ALA A 61 1.88 -5.34 -7.19
CA ALA A 61 1.10 -5.00 -6.01
C ALA A 61 0.59 -3.56 -6.13
N VAL A 62 -0.65 -3.35 -5.72
CA VAL A 62 -1.33 -2.04 -5.73
C VAL A 62 -1.58 -1.63 -4.29
N ASP A 63 -1.26 -0.40 -3.94
CA ASP A 63 -1.32 0.15 -2.59
C ASP A 63 -2.12 1.46 -2.53
N GLU A 64 -2.06 2.14 -1.39
CA GLU A 64 -2.75 3.42 -1.15
C GLU A 64 -2.15 4.60 -1.94
N LYS A 65 -0.92 4.46 -2.45
CA LYS A 65 -0.26 5.48 -3.27
C LYS A 65 -0.58 5.35 -4.76
N THR A 66 -1.02 4.17 -5.17
CA THR A 66 -1.34 3.88 -6.58
C THR A 66 -2.53 4.71 -7.06
N THR A 67 -2.37 5.34 -8.21
CA THR A 67 -3.39 6.18 -8.85
C THR A 67 -3.97 5.53 -10.11
N ALA A 68 -5.04 6.11 -10.64
CA ALA A 68 -5.62 5.69 -11.93
C ALA A 68 -4.63 5.89 -13.10
N ASP A 69 -3.81 6.93 -13.04
CA ASP A 69 -2.79 7.22 -14.05
C ASP A 69 -1.71 6.14 -14.05
N ASP A 70 -1.29 5.67 -12.87
CA ASP A 70 -0.35 4.54 -12.74
C ASP A 70 -0.89 3.27 -13.39
N ILE A 71 -2.18 2.98 -13.18
CA ILE A 71 -2.84 1.83 -13.82
C ILE A 71 -2.79 1.94 -15.35
N GLY A 72 -3.12 3.10 -15.90
CA GLY A 72 -3.04 3.37 -17.33
C GLY A 72 -1.62 3.22 -17.88
N ALA A 73 -0.64 3.78 -17.17
CA ALA A 73 0.78 3.70 -17.52
C ALA A 73 1.30 2.26 -17.49
N LEU A 74 0.97 1.50 -16.44
CA LEU A 74 1.40 0.10 -16.30
C LEU A 74 0.83 -0.79 -17.40
N VAL A 75 -0.47 -0.68 -17.71
CA VAL A 75 -1.05 -1.46 -18.82
C VAL A 75 -0.34 -1.15 -20.12
N LYS A 76 -0.09 0.13 -20.41
CA LYS A 76 0.61 0.55 -21.64
C LYS A 76 2.06 0.04 -21.68
N LEU A 77 2.80 0.12 -20.58
CA LEU A 77 4.19 -0.37 -20.49
C LEU A 77 4.27 -1.88 -20.68
N ILE A 78 3.34 -2.64 -20.11
CA ILE A 78 3.36 -4.10 -20.12
C ILE A 78 2.87 -4.65 -21.47
N SER A 79 1.81 -4.08 -22.04
CA SER A 79 1.11 -4.61 -23.22
C SER A 79 1.36 -3.82 -24.50
N GLY A 80 1.81 -2.58 -24.42
CA GLY A 80 1.87 -1.65 -25.56
C GLY A 80 0.52 -0.99 -25.90
N VAL A 81 -0.56 -1.34 -25.20
CA VAL A 81 -1.93 -0.88 -25.48
C VAL A 81 -2.35 0.17 -24.47
N ALA A 82 -2.83 1.31 -24.93
CA ALA A 82 -3.44 2.30 -24.04
C ALA A 82 -4.89 1.89 -23.72
N ILE A 83 -5.30 2.12 -22.49
CA ILE A 83 -6.65 1.83 -22.00
C ILE A 83 -7.35 3.10 -21.52
N ASP A 84 -8.67 3.09 -21.55
CA ASP A 84 -9.50 4.06 -20.85
C ASP A 84 -9.87 3.50 -19.48
N VAL A 85 -9.18 4.01 -18.44
CA VAL A 85 -9.35 3.58 -17.04
C VAL A 85 -10.79 3.83 -16.56
N ALA A 86 -11.42 4.94 -16.94
CA ALA A 86 -12.78 5.26 -16.52
C ALA A 86 -13.81 4.27 -17.06
N THR A 87 -13.68 3.88 -18.32
CA THR A 87 -14.54 2.85 -18.93
C THR A 87 -14.34 1.50 -18.25
N LEU A 88 -13.10 1.12 -17.95
CA LEU A 88 -12.81 -0.12 -17.22
C LEU A 88 -13.32 -0.10 -15.80
N ASP A 89 -13.22 1.05 -15.12
CA ASP A 89 -13.73 1.23 -13.78
C ASP A 89 -15.24 0.97 -13.70
N ALA A 90 -16.02 1.52 -14.63
CA ALA A 90 -17.45 1.28 -14.71
C ALA A 90 -17.78 -0.22 -14.95
N HIS A 91 -16.99 -0.89 -15.81
CA HIS A 91 -17.16 -2.31 -16.09
C HIS A 91 -16.86 -3.18 -14.85
N VAL A 92 -15.76 -2.92 -14.15
CA VAL A 92 -15.35 -3.67 -12.94
C VAL A 92 -16.37 -3.44 -11.81
N ALA A 93 -16.95 -2.24 -11.67
CA ALA A 93 -18.01 -1.95 -10.69
C ALA A 93 -19.21 -2.90 -10.83
N ALA A 94 -19.59 -3.19 -12.09
CA ALA A 94 -20.76 -4.02 -12.38
C ALA A 94 -20.48 -5.53 -12.24
N ASN A 95 -19.21 -5.95 -12.29
CA ASN A 95 -18.81 -7.36 -12.43
C ASN A 95 -17.74 -7.79 -11.41
N ASP A 96 -17.69 -7.16 -10.23
CA ASP A 96 -16.68 -7.47 -9.21
C ASP A 96 -16.82 -8.94 -8.72
N PRO A 97 -15.82 -9.80 -8.97
CA PRO A 97 -15.86 -11.19 -8.53
C PRO A 97 -15.78 -11.34 -7.01
N ALA A 98 -15.35 -10.30 -6.29
CA ALA A 98 -15.28 -10.29 -4.83
C ALA A 98 -16.62 -9.87 -4.18
N ALA A 99 -17.66 -9.53 -4.94
CA ALA A 99 -18.93 -9.04 -4.40
C ALA A 99 -19.54 -9.95 -3.33
N ALA A 100 -19.39 -11.27 -3.48
CA ALA A 100 -19.88 -12.25 -2.50
C ALA A 100 -19.10 -12.24 -1.17
N LEU A 101 -17.91 -11.66 -1.14
CA LEU A 101 -17.05 -11.54 0.05
C LEU A 101 -17.18 -10.17 0.72
N LEU A 102 -17.93 -9.24 0.13
CA LEU A 102 -18.13 -7.92 0.70
C LEU A 102 -18.96 -8.01 1.97
N ARG A 103 -18.55 -7.25 2.95
CA ARG A 103 -19.31 -7.08 4.18
C ARG A 103 -20.63 -6.35 3.90
N THR A 104 -21.75 -6.89 4.36
CA THR A 104 -23.09 -6.32 4.15
C THR A 104 -23.68 -5.69 5.40
N ASP A 105 -23.12 -6.00 6.58
CA ASP A 105 -23.57 -5.42 7.85
C ASP A 105 -22.93 -4.04 8.09
N ALA A 106 -23.61 -3.21 8.90
CA ALA A 106 -23.12 -1.89 9.26
C ALA A 106 -21.87 -1.98 10.14
N ILE A 107 -20.90 -1.10 9.91
CA ILE A 107 -19.66 -1.00 10.68
C ILE A 107 -19.72 0.19 11.64
N LEU A 108 -18.95 0.13 12.75
CA LEU A 108 -18.78 1.23 13.70
C LEU A 108 -20.11 1.77 14.23
N THR A 109 -21.07 0.88 14.52
CA THR A 109 -22.43 1.24 14.96
C THR A 109 -22.49 1.71 16.41
N HIS A 110 -21.47 1.41 17.24
CA HIS A 110 -21.44 1.85 18.62
C HIS A 110 -21.34 3.39 18.69
N PRO A 111 -22.14 4.04 19.58
CA PRO A 111 -22.19 5.51 19.68
C PRO A 111 -20.82 6.18 19.89
N VAL A 112 -19.86 5.51 20.51
CA VAL A 112 -18.51 6.04 20.74
C VAL A 112 -17.81 6.48 19.48
N PHE A 113 -18.08 5.85 18.34
CA PHE A 113 -17.50 6.22 17.04
C PHE A 113 -18.14 7.46 16.42
N ASN A 114 -19.24 7.96 17.02
CA ASN A 114 -20.05 9.04 16.46
C ASN A 114 -20.26 10.21 17.43
N CYS A 115 -19.48 10.31 18.51
CA CYS A 115 -19.69 11.36 19.52
C CYS A 115 -18.46 12.18 19.90
N HIS A 116 -17.28 11.89 19.33
CA HIS A 116 -16.02 12.57 19.64
C HIS A 116 -15.43 13.23 18.38
N HIS A 117 -16.14 14.21 17.80
CA HIS A 117 -15.79 14.84 16.52
C HIS A 117 -14.95 16.11 16.65
N THR A 118 -14.73 16.62 17.87
CA THR A 118 -13.88 17.79 18.10
C THR A 118 -12.53 17.36 18.68
N GLU A 119 -11.47 18.12 18.40
CA GLU A 119 -10.15 17.89 18.95
C GLU A 119 -10.19 17.73 20.49
N HIS A 120 -10.80 18.71 21.18
CA HIS A 120 -10.91 18.67 22.64
C HIS A 120 -11.77 17.49 23.13
N GLY A 121 -12.82 17.15 22.42
CA GLY A 121 -13.66 15.97 22.73
C GLY A 121 -12.88 14.69 22.64
N MET A 122 -12.08 14.54 21.60
CA MET A 122 -11.22 13.37 21.38
C MET A 122 -10.11 13.30 22.44
N LEU A 123 -9.40 14.41 22.74
CA LEU A 123 -8.37 14.46 23.77
C LEU A 123 -8.91 14.05 25.14
N ARG A 124 -10.07 14.56 25.54
CA ARG A 124 -10.73 14.17 26.80
C ARG A 124 -11.14 12.72 26.82
N TYR A 125 -11.60 12.19 25.70
CA TYR A 125 -11.96 10.78 25.57
C TYR A 125 -10.73 9.86 25.69
N LEU A 126 -9.65 10.20 25.00
CA LEU A 126 -8.38 9.47 25.11
C LEU A 126 -7.84 9.48 26.54
N LYS A 127 -7.86 10.64 27.21
CA LYS A 127 -7.45 10.75 28.62
C LYS A 127 -8.35 9.91 29.55
N LYS A 128 -9.66 9.90 29.30
CA LYS A 128 -10.59 9.04 30.04
C LYS A 128 -10.27 7.54 29.88
N LEU A 129 -9.89 7.10 28.69
CA LEU A 129 -9.48 5.72 28.44
C LEU A 129 -8.15 5.42 29.14
N GLN A 130 -7.17 6.32 28.98
CA GLN A 130 -5.86 6.22 29.60
C GLN A 130 -5.94 6.07 31.13
N ASN A 131 -6.84 6.81 31.78
CA ASN A 131 -7.02 6.78 33.22
C ASN A 131 -7.73 5.53 33.75
N ARG A 132 -8.16 4.58 32.89
CA ARG A 132 -8.80 3.34 33.35
C ARG A 132 -7.80 2.30 33.82
N ASP A 133 -6.57 2.41 33.41
CA ASP A 133 -5.49 1.50 33.76
C ASP A 133 -4.20 2.28 33.96
N LEU A 134 -3.06 1.60 34.00
CA LEU A 134 -1.75 2.22 34.14
C LEU A 134 -1.40 3.04 32.90
N ALA A 135 -0.98 4.29 33.15
CA ALA A 135 -0.51 5.17 32.10
C ALA A 135 0.83 5.78 32.48
N LEU A 136 1.65 6.12 31.49
CA LEU A 136 3.01 6.62 31.69
C LEU A 136 3.07 7.95 32.47
N ASP A 137 2.02 8.76 32.42
CA ASP A 137 1.95 10.06 33.10
C ASP A 137 1.54 9.98 34.57
N HIS A 138 1.07 8.82 35.05
CA HIS A 138 0.65 8.64 36.43
C HIS A 138 1.04 7.29 37.06
N SER A 139 1.85 6.48 36.38
CA SER A 139 2.35 5.22 36.94
C SER A 139 3.80 5.36 37.45
N MET A 140 4.10 4.67 38.53
CA MET A 140 5.47 4.64 39.10
C MET A 140 6.38 3.65 38.35
N ILE A 141 5.82 2.60 37.78
CA ILE A 141 6.55 1.54 37.09
C ILE A 141 5.85 1.23 35.78
N SER A 142 6.60 1.29 34.67
CA SER A 142 6.11 0.99 33.34
C SER A 142 6.69 -0.34 32.80
N LEU A 143 6.48 -1.43 33.52
CA LEU A 143 7.06 -2.73 33.15
C LEU A 143 6.60 -3.24 31.78
N GLY A 144 5.37 -2.95 31.37
CA GLY A 144 4.85 -3.28 30.05
C GLY A 144 5.47 -2.48 28.90
N SER A 145 6.24 -1.45 29.19
CA SER A 145 6.83 -0.53 28.22
C SER A 145 8.30 -0.77 27.92
N CYS A 146 8.85 -1.91 28.30
CA CYS A 146 10.27 -2.21 28.08
C CYS A 146 10.71 -2.03 26.60
N THR A 147 9.80 -2.13 25.67
CA THR A 147 9.99 -1.87 24.24
C THR A 147 9.47 -0.51 23.79
N MET A 148 8.76 0.22 24.64
CA MET A 148 8.17 1.52 24.30
C MET A 148 9.16 2.64 24.57
N LYS A 149 9.63 3.28 23.52
CA LYS A 149 10.50 4.45 23.59
C LYS A 149 9.66 5.71 23.37
N LEU A 150 9.70 6.62 24.34
CA LEU A 150 9.00 7.90 24.24
C LEU A 150 9.90 8.90 23.52
N ASN A 151 9.50 9.27 22.34
CA ASN A 151 10.16 10.31 21.55
C ASN A 151 9.29 11.57 21.53
N ALA A 152 9.92 12.72 21.43
CA ALA A 152 9.20 13.96 21.19
C ALA A 152 8.48 13.90 19.83
N THR A 153 7.33 14.53 19.73
CA THR A 153 6.56 14.57 18.46
C THR A 153 7.41 15.14 17.31
N SER A 154 8.25 16.13 17.59
CA SER A 154 9.17 16.70 16.60
C SER A 154 10.23 15.71 16.10
N GLU A 155 10.65 14.76 16.91
CA GLU A 155 11.57 13.69 16.51
C GLU A 155 10.88 12.65 15.62
N MET A 156 9.56 12.50 15.75
CA MET A 156 8.77 11.57 14.97
C MET A 156 8.32 12.13 13.61
N ILE A 157 8.31 13.46 13.44
CA ILE A 157 7.88 14.10 12.19
C ILE A 157 8.63 13.56 10.96
N PRO A 158 9.96 13.39 10.97
CA PRO A 158 10.68 12.87 9.80
C PRO A 158 10.21 11.50 9.29
N VAL A 159 9.66 10.66 10.16
CA VAL A 159 9.10 9.34 9.77
C VAL A 159 7.95 9.48 8.76
N THR A 160 7.28 10.63 8.75
CA THR A 160 6.17 10.92 7.83
C THR A 160 6.60 11.55 6.50
N TRP A 161 7.87 11.89 6.34
CA TRP A 161 8.38 12.41 5.09
C TRP A 161 8.43 11.31 4.04
N ALA A 162 8.08 11.64 2.79
CA ALA A 162 8.00 10.67 1.71
C ALA A 162 9.32 9.92 1.47
N GLU A 163 10.45 10.62 1.64
CA GLU A 163 11.80 10.06 1.50
C GLU A 163 12.08 8.92 2.48
N PHE A 164 11.40 8.91 3.64
CA PHE A 164 11.50 7.84 4.64
C PHE A 164 10.28 6.92 4.62
N GLY A 165 9.07 7.47 4.59
CA GLY A 165 7.84 6.69 4.73
C GLY A 165 7.43 5.91 3.50
N ASP A 166 7.83 6.35 2.31
CA ASP A 166 7.39 5.75 1.05
C ASP A 166 8.40 4.75 0.47
N MET A 167 9.54 4.53 1.14
CA MET A 167 10.55 3.57 0.68
C MET A 167 10.11 2.13 1.00
N HIS A 168 9.97 1.31 -0.04
CA HIS A 168 9.65 -0.10 0.14
C HIS A 168 10.86 -0.88 0.68
N PRO A 169 10.68 -1.79 1.66
CA PRO A 169 11.79 -2.56 2.26
C PRO A 169 12.62 -3.38 1.26
N PHE A 170 12.03 -3.76 0.13
CA PHE A 170 12.70 -4.52 -0.93
C PHE A 170 12.96 -3.67 -2.19
N ALA A 171 13.03 -2.34 -2.04
CA ALA A 171 13.47 -1.48 -3.13
C ALA A 171 14.89 -1.90 -3.59
N PRO A 172 15.21 -1.80 -4.89
CA PRO A 172 16.57 -2.04 -5.38
C PRO A 172 17.61 -1.17 -4.64
N LEU A 173 18.77 -1.74 -4.32
CA LEU A 173 19.80 -1.06 -3.52
C LEU A 173 20.32 0.23 -4.16
N ASP A 174 20.36 0.29 -5.49
CA ASP A 174 20.72 1.50 -6.24
C ASP A 174 19.73 2.64 -6.06
N GLN A 175 18.48 2.33 -5.67
CA GLN A 175 17.43 3.32 -5.34
C GLN A 175 17.39 3.68 -3.84
N ALA A 176 18.16 3.00 -3.00
CA ALA A 176 18.15 3.15 -1.54
C ALA A 176 19.47 3.72 -0.97
N GLN A 177 20.28 4.42 -1.77
CA GLN A 177 21.62 4.89 -1.38
C GLN A 177 21.59 5.79 -0.14
N GLY A 178 20.62 6.69 -0.02
CA GLY A 178 20.49 7.55 1.15
C GLY A 178 20.25 6.78 2.44
N TYR A 179 19.48 5.68 2.40
CA TYR A 179 19.31 4.79 3.55
C TYR A 179 20.61 4.07 3.91
N LEU A 180 21.39 3.63 2.93
CA LEU A 180 22.67 2.98 3.17
C LEU A 180 23.67 3.95 3.82
N GLU A 181 23.79 5.18 3.31
CA GLU A 181 24.63 6.22 3.89
C GLU A 181 24.22 6.56 5.33
N MET A 182 22.93 6.67 5.59
CA MET A 182 22.41 6.90 6.95
C MET A 182 22.81 5.77 7.90
N ILE A 183 22.65 4.50 7.48
CA ILE A 183 23.00 3.33 8.29
C ILE A 183 24.51 3.30 8.55
N GLU A 184 25.33 3.52 7.53
CA GLU A 184 26.79 3.56 7.67
C GLU A 184 27.23 4.64 8.65
N SER A 185 26.68 5.86 8.54
CA SER A 185 27.03 6.97 9.43
C SER A 185 26.65 6.73 10.88
N LEU A 186 25.70 5.83 11.14
CA LEU A 186 25.27 5.46 12.51
C LEU A 186 26.07 4.28 13.08
N THR A 187 26.85 3.58 12.27
CA THR A 187 27.65 2.43 12.68
C THR A 187 29.14 2.76 12.92
N GLU A 188 29.61 3.92 12.49
CA GLU A 188 30.94 4.49 12.80
C GLU A 188 30.98 5.13 14.20
#